data_6fd5172f3ea40bc3982639c090359a26
#
_entry.id   6fd5172f3ea40bc3982639c090359a26
#
_cell.length_a   1.000
_cell.length_b   1.000
_cell.length_c   1.000
_cell.angle_alpha   90.00
_cell.angle_beta   90.00
_cell.angle_gamma   90.00
#
_symmetry.space_group_name_H-M   'P 1'
#
loop_
_entity.id
_entity.type
_entity.pdbx_description
1 polymer ?
#
loop_
_entity_poly.entity_id
_entity_poly.type
_entity_poly.pdbx_seq_one_letter_code
_entity_poly.pdbx_strand_id
1 'polypeptide(L)'
;MIKLIIFDLDGVLVDARELHYQALNRALTSIDKKYEIPRDEHLSTYDGLSTTKKLNLLTKNKNLPNNLHDKIWQLKQRMTLKIIDGFSIDERIKGILRSLKSEGFVIACATNSIRETAKLQLIRKGFFEHIDFMYSNQDVNHPKPNSEIY
;
A
#
# COMPACT_ATOMS: atom_id res chain seq x y z
N MET A 1 -5.67 28.84 12.63
CA MET A 1 -6.06 28.48 11.24
C MET A 1 -5.27 27.24 10.85
N ILE A 2 -5.94 26.16 10.44
CA ILE A 2 -5.28 24.91 9.97
C ILE A 2 -4.64 25.22 8.62
N LYS A 3 -3.36 24.88 8.45
CA LYS A 3 -2.61 25.12 7.20
C LYS A 3 -2.01 23.83 6.61
N LEU A 4 -1.96 22.75 7.37
CA LEU A 4 -1.43 21.46 6.96
C LEU A 4 -2.50 20.39 7.06
N ILE A 5 -2.64 19.59 6.01
CA ILE A 5 -3.47 18.39 5.98
C ILE A 5 -2.56 17.21 5.67
N ILE A 6 -2.60 16.19 6.52
CA ILE A 6 -1.83 14.96 6.30
C ILE A 6 -2.80 13.83 5.97
N PHE A 7 -2.67 13.27 4.77
CA PHE A 7 -3.44 12.13 4.32
C PHE A 7 -2.69 10.83 4.52
N ASP A 8 -3.38 9.78 4.92
CA ASP A 8 -2.91 8.42 4.67
C ASP A 8 -3.12 8.08 3.18
N LEU A 9 -2.37 7.10 2.69
CA LEU A 9 -2.47 6.65 1.29
C LEU A 9 -3.46 5.50 1.15
N ASP A 10 -3.12 4.36 1.74
CA ASP A 10 -3.84 3.10 1.55
C ASP A 10 -5.16 3.10 2.33
N GLY A 11 -6.28 3.03 1.62
CA GLY A 11 -7.63 3.10 2.19
C GLY A 11 -8.16 4.52 2.41
N VAL A 12 -7.39 5.56 2.09
CA VAL A 12 -7.80 6.98 2.17
C VAL A 12 -7.73 7.64 0.79
N LEU A 13 -6.52 7.85 0.26
CA LEU A 13 -6.35 8.41 -1.10
C LEU A 13 -6.50 7.33 -2.17
N VAL A 14 -6.08 6.10 -1.89
CA VAL A 14 -6.13 4.98 -2.84
C VAL A 14 -6.78 3.77 -2.16
N ASP A 15 -7.75 3.14 -2.81
CA ASP A 15 -8.25 1.84 -2.38
C ASP A 15 -7.22 0.76 -2.73
N ALA A 16 -6.35 0.47 -1.78
CA ALA A 16 -5.24 -0.45 -1.96
C ALA A 16 -5.52 -1.88 -1.44
N ARG A 17 -6.69 -2.14 -0.87
CA ARG A 17 -7.04 -3.48 -0.35
C ARG A 17 -6.95 -4.54 -1.44
N GLU A 18 -7.63 -4.29 -2.55
CA GLU A 18 -7.63 -5.20 -3.70
C GLU A 18 -6.24 -5.35 -4.33
N LEU A 19 -5.51 -4.25 -4.46
CA LEU A 19 -4.12 -4.22 -4.92
C LEU A 19 -3.25 -5.20 -4.11
N HIS A 20 -3.27 -5.08 -2.79
CA HIS A 20 -2.43 -5.90 -1.92
C HIS A 20 -2.84 -7.37 -1.90
N TYR A 21 -4.13 -7.66 -1.98
CA TYR A 21 -4.68 -9.01 -2.11
C TYR A 21 -4.19 -9.67 -3.40
N GLN A 22 -4.41 -9.03 -4.54
CA GLN A 22 -4.02 -9.57 -5.85
C GLN A 22 -2.51 -9.73 -5.98
N ALA A 23 -1.72 -8.74 -5.53
CA ALA A 23 -0.27 -8.81 -5.62
C ALA A 23 0.31 -9.97 -4.80
N LEU A 24 -0.22 -10.20 -3.59
CA LEU A 24 0.21 -11.31 -2.76
C LEU A 24 -0.18 -12.66 -3.38
N ASN A 25 -1.42 -12.83 -3.82
CA ASN A 25 -1.87 -14.07 -4.43
C ASN A 25 -1.13 -14.40 -5.73
N ARG A 26 -0.85 -13.43 -6.59
CA ARG A 26 -0.01 -13.64 -7.76
C ARG A 26 1.40 -14.10 -7.40
N ALA A 27 1.97 -13.56 -6.32
CA ALA A 27 3.27 -14.00 -5.82
C ALA A 27 3.22 -15.44 -5.27
N LEU A 28 2.21 -15.76 -4.46
CA LEU A 28 2.02 -17.10 -3.88
C LEU A 28 1.78 -18.16 -4.93
N THR A 29 0.85 -17.92 -5.85
CA THR A 29 0.50 -18.88 -6.93
C THR A 29 1.61 -19.08 -7.94
N SER A 30 2.53 -18.11 -8.09
CA SER A 30 3.75 -18.30 -8.91
C SER A 30 4.75 -19.28 -8.28
N ILE A 31 4.63 -19.56 -6.98
CA ILE A 31 5.41 -20.60 -6.29
C ILE A 31 4.66 -21.93 -6.33
N ASP A 32 3.42 -21.94 -5.83
CA ASP A 32 2.54 -23.12 -5.85
C ASP A 32 1.10 -22.65 -5.61
N LYS A 33 0.15 -23.14 -6.41
CA LYS A 33 -1.28 -22.82 -6.30
C LYS A 33 -1.88 -23.16 -4.94
N LYS A 34 -1.34 -24.15 -4.22
CA LYS A 34 -1.81 -24.52 -2.88
C LYS A 34 -1.70 -23.40 -1.84
N TYR A 35 -0.84 -22.39 -2.07
CA TYR A 35 -0.68 -21.24 -1.17
C TYR A 35 -1.65 -20.11 -1.46
N GLU A 36 -2.48 -20.23 -2.47
CA GLU A 36 -3.52 -19.24 -2.77
C GLU A 36 -4.39 -18.98 -1.54
N ILE A 37 -4.69 -17.71 -1.29
CA ILE A 37 -5.59 -17.26 -0.23
C ILE A 37 -6.95 -16.97 -0.89
N PRO A 38 -8.01 -17.76 -0.63
CA PRO A 38 -9.35 -17.45 -1.08
C PRO A 38 -9.83 -16.09 -0.54
N ARG A 39 -10.77 -15.46 -1.24
CA ARG A 39 -11.23 -14.11 -0.91
C ARG A 39 -11.83 -13.99 0.48
N ASP A 40 -12.67 -14.94 0.87
CA ASP A 40 -13.29 -15.05 2.19
C ASP A 40 -12.25 -15.27 3.30
N GLU A 41 -11.28 -16.15 3.06
CA GLU A 41 -10.14 -16.36 3.98
C GLU A 41 -9.30 -15.08 4.11
N HIS A 42 -9.09 -14.35 3.00
CA HIS A 42 -8.37 -13.08 3.05
C HIS A 42 -9.08 -12.08 3.96
N LEU A 43 -10.37 -11.88 3.76
CA LEU A 43 -11.16 -10.89 4.51
C LEU A 43 -11.27 -11.23 6.00
N SER A 44 -11.37 -12.52 6.34
CA SER A 44 -11.55 -12.96 7.73
C SER A 44 -10.25 -13.04 8.53
N THR A 45 -9.11 -13.32 7.86
CA THR A 45 -7.87 -13.73 8.55
C THR A 45 -6.66 -12.87 8.20
N TYR A 46 -6.57 -12.38 6.96
CA TYR A 46 -5.34 -11.73 6.47
C TYR A 46 -5.48 -10.23 6.23
N ASP A 47 -6.70 -9.69 6.12
CA ASP A 47 -6.90 -8.27 5.83
C ASP A 47 -6.29 -7.38 6.94
N GLY A 48 -5.71 -6.25 6.55
CA GLY A 48 -5.03 -5.33 7.47
C GLY A 48 -3.67 -5.79 8.03
N LEU A 49 -3.27 -7.05 7.81
CA LEU A 49 -1.98 -7.54 8.29
C LEU A 49 -0.84 -7.15 7.34
N SER A 50 0.35 -6.92 7.91
CA SER A 50 1.58 -6.77 7.12
C SER A 50 1.90 -8.04 6.33
N THR A 51 2.64 -7.91 5.22
CA THR A 51 3.04 -9.07 4.40
C THR A 51 3.79 -10.12 5.23
N THR A 52 4.69 -9.71 6.11
CA THR A 52 5.42 -10.62 7.01
C THR A 52 4.49 -11.43 7.91
N LYS A 53 3.50 -10.77 8.52
CA LYS A 53 2.50 -11.46 9.35
C LYS A 53 1.67 -12.46 8.53
N LYS A 54 1.28 -12.09 7.31
CA LYS A 54 0.55 -12.99 6.38
C LYS A 54 1.38 -14.23 6.04
N LEU A 55 2.66 -14.06 5.72
CA LEU A 55 3.55 -15.18 5.40
C LEU A 55 3.76 -16.11 6.59
N ASN A 56 3.92 -15.57 7.81
CA ASN A 56 4.01 -16.37 9.02
C ASN A 56 2.74 -17.20 9.28
N LEU A 57 1.55 -16.61 9.04
CA LEU A 57 0.29 -17.36 9.13
C LEU A 57 0.19 -18.45 8.06
N LEU A 58 0.64 -18.19 6.84
CA LEU A 58 0.67 -19.19 5.77
C LEU A 58 1.64 -20.35 6.11
N THR A 59 2.77 -20.05 6.75
CA THR A 59 3.66 -21.10 7.27
C THR A 59 2.94 -21.99 8.29
N LYS A 60 2.22 -21.36 9.22
CA LYS A 60 1.47 -22.09 10.25
C LYS A 60 0.29 -22.89 9.67
N ASN A 61 -0.47 -22.29 8.75
CA ASN A 61 -1.76 -22.85 8.31
C ASN A 61 -1.66 -23.69 7.04
N LYS A 62 -0.70 -23.40 6.16
CA LYS A 62 -0.55 -24.04 4.83
C LYS A 62 0.84 -24.64 4.60
N ASN A 63 1.67 -24.74 5.67
CA ASN A 63 3.04 -25.27 5.62
C ASN A 63 3.91 -24.56 4.57
N LEU A 64 3.78 -23.24 4.43
CA LEU A 64 4.65 -22.44 3.57
C LEU A 64 6.08 -22.45 4.16
N PRO A 65 7.11 -22.91 3.41
CA PRO A 65 8.48 -22.91 3.90
C PRO A 65 9.01 -21.51 4.20
N ASN A 66 9.63 -21.31 5.36
CA ASN A 66 10.17 -20.01 5.76
C ASN A 66 11.23 -19.46 4.79
N ASN A 67 12.02 -20.32 4.17
CA ASN A 67 13.03 -19.93 3.19
C ASN A 67 12.44 -19.34 1.89
N LEU A 68 11.13 -19.42 1.69
CA LEU A 68 10.43 -18.79 0.56
C LEU A 68 9.90 -17.39 0.88
N HIS A 69 9.90 -16.96 2.15
CA HIS A 69 9.33 -15.68 2.56
C HIS A 69 9.93 -14.50 1.82
N ASP A 70 11.25 -14.39 1.77
CA ASP A 70 11.94 -13.29 1.08
C ASP A 70 11.65 -13.28 -0.42
N LYS A 71 11.65 -14.45 -1.05
CA LYS A 71 11.32 -14.60 -2.47
C LYS A 71 9.89 -14.14 -2.75
N ILE A 72 8.92 -14.57 -1.93
CA ILE A 72 7.50 -14.18 -2.08
C ILE A 72 7.33 -12.69 -1.82
N TRP A 73 8.01 -12.13 -0.83
CA TRP A 73 7.98 -10.70 -0.55
C TRP A 73 8.45 -9.89 -1.76
N GLN A 74 9.58 -10.25 -2.36
CA GLN A 74 10.11 -9.59 -3.56
C GLN A 74 9.17 -9.75 -4.77
N LEU A 75 8.61 -10.95 -4.97
CA LEU A 75 7.63 -11.20 -6.03
C LEU A 75 6.38 -10.33 -5.82
N LYS A 76 5.87 -10.25 -4.59
CA LYS A 76 4.73 -9.41 -4.23
C LYS A 76 5.01 -7.94 -4.55
N GLN A 77 6.18 -7.40 -4.22
CA GLN A 77 6.54 -6.02 -4.57
C GLN A 77 6.50 -5.79 -6.09
N ARG A 78 7.11 -6.68 -6.88
CA ARG A 78 7.06 -6.59 -8.34
C ARG A 78 5.63 -6.67 -8.88
N MET A 79 4.79 -7.54 -8.34
CA MET A 79 3.37 -7.64 -8.74
C MET A 79 2.59 -6.39 -8.35
N THR A 80 2.89 -5.81 -7.18
CA THR A 80 2.30 -4.54 -6.74
C THR A 80 2.58 -3.43 -7.76
N LEU A 81 3.83 -3.23 -8.17
CA LEU A 81 4.21 -2.21 -9.15
C LEU A 81 3.50 -2.44 -10.50
N LYS A 82 3.45 -3.70 -10.98
CA LYS A 82 2.73 -4.03 -12.23
C LYS A 82 1.23 -3.71 -12.18
N ILE A 83 0.58 -3.93 -11.04
CA ILE A 83 -0.85 -3.62 -10.89
C ILE A 83 -1.04 -2.10 -10.87
N ILE A 84 -0.18 -1.37 -10.15
CA ILE A 84 -0.23 0.10 -10.07
C ILE A 84 -0.03 0.74 -11.45
N ASP A 85 0.79 0.15 -12.31
CA ASP A 85 0.98 0.64 -13.68
C ASP A 85 -0.33 0.71 -14.48
N GLY A 86 -1.30 -0.13 -14.16
CA GLY A 86 -2.64 -0.12 -14.76
C GLY A 86 -3.64 0.85 -14.10
N PHE A 87 -3.23 1.63 -13.10
CA PHE A 87 -4.11 2.61 -12.48
C PHE A 87 -4.42 3.77 -13.41
N SER A 88 -5.67 4.23 -13.38
CA SER A 88 -6.12 5.44 -14.05
C SER A 88 -6.20 6.61 -13.07
N ILE A 89 -6.13 7.82 -13.61
CA ILE A 89 -6.32 9.05 -12.83
C ILE A 89 -7.69 9.04 -12.16
N ASP A 90 -7.73 9.44 -10.90
CA ASP A 90 -8.97 9.67 -10.15
C ASP A 90 -9.26 11.17 -10.12
N GLU A 91 -10.05 11.62 -11.09
CA GLU A 91 -10.38 13.04 -11.26
C GLU A 91 -11.15 13.62 -10.06
N ARG A 92 -11.91 12.79 -9.32
CA ARG A 92 -12.65 13.25 -8.15
C ARG A 92 -11.70 13.64 -7.02
N ILE A 93 -10.81 12.74 -6.62
CA ILE A 93 -9.84 13.01 -5.53
C ILE A 93 -8.84 14.07 -5.99
N LYS A 94 -8.36 14.00 -7.23
CA LYS A 94 -7.49 15.03 -7.82
C LYS A 94 -8.12 16.42 -7.74
N GLY A 95 -9.41 16.55 -8.06
CA GLY A 95 -10.16 17.80 -7.94
C GLY A 95 -10.21 18.34 -6.51
N ILE A 96 -10.41 17.47 -5.52
CA ILE A 96 -10.40 17.83 -4.10
C ILE A 96 -9.02 18.36 -3.69
N LEU A 97 -7.95 17.64 -4.02
CA LEU A 97 -6.59 18.05 -3.68
C LEU A 97 -6.25 19.41 -4.31
N ARG A 98 -6.62 19.62 -5.57
CA ARG A 98 -6.44 20.91 -6.27
C ARG A 98 -7.18 22.05 -5.57
N SER A 99 -8.43 21.83 -5.13
CA SER A 99 -9.19 22.83 -4.39
C SER A 99 -8.51 23.20 -3.07
N LEU A 100 -8.08 22.20 -2.29
CA LEU A 100 -7.34 22.44 -1.06
C LEU A 100 -6.05 23.26 -1.31
N LYS A 101 -5.32 22.94 -2.37
CA LYS A 101 -4.13 23.73 -2.77
C LYS A 101 -4.47 25.17 -3.10
N SER A 102 -5.57 25.43 -3.83
CA SER A 102 -6.01 26.79 -4.18
C SER A 102 -6.46 27.61 -2.96
N GLU A 103 -6.91 26.93 -1.89
CA GLU A 103 -7.24 27.54 -0.60
C GLU A 103 -6.01 27.76 0.31
N GLY A 104 -4.81 27.44 -0.17
CA GLY A 104 -3.54 27.67 0.52
C GLY A 104 -3.14 26.60 1.54
N PHE A 105 -3.76 25.41 1.50
CA PHE A 105 -3.32 24.30 2.35
C PHE A 105 -2.02 23.69 1.85
N VAL A 106 -1.15 23.35 2.80
CA VAL A 106 -0.02 22.45 2.60
C VAL A 106 -0.56 21.02 2.73
N ILE A 107 -0.21 20.13 1.79
CA ILE A 107 -0.71 18.77 1.76
C ILE A 107 0.46 17.80 1.89
N ALA A 108 0.39 16.92 2.87
CA ALA A 108 1.34 15.82 3.06
C ALA A 108 0.64 14.47 2.90
N CYS A 109 1.40 13.48 2.45
CA CYS A 109 1.01 12.07 2.48
C CYS A 109 1.94 11.32 3.43
N ALA A 110 1.38 10.61 4.42
CA ALA A 110 2.13 9.80 5.38
C ALA A 110 1.61 8.35 5.33
N THR A 111 2.46 7.39 4.96
CA THR A 111 2.04 6.01 4.70
C THR A 111 3.00 4.97 5.25
N ASN A 112 2.49 3.78 5.63
CA ASN A 112 3.33 2.60 5.93
C ASN A 112 3.77 1.83 4.67
N SER A 113 3.39 2.26 3.49
CA SER A 113 3.88 1.70 2.23
C SER A 113 5.34 2.10 2.00
N ILE A 114 6.09 1.30 1.23
CA ILE A 114 7.45 1.66 0.80
C ILE A 114 7.39 2.85 -0.17
N ARG A 115 8.41 3.70 -0.14
CA ARG A 115 8.48 4.97 -0.89
C ARG A 115 8.17 4.81 -2.37
N GLU A 116 8.78 3.84 -3.03
CA GLU A 116 8.59 3.60 -4.46
C GLU A 116 7.13 3.29 -4.80
N THR A 117 6.51 2.39 -4.04
CA THR A 117 5.10 2.01 -4.22
C THR A 117 4.17 3.20 -3.98
N ALA A 118 4.39 3.95 -2.89
CA ALA A 118 3.58 5.12 -2.54
C ALA A 118 3.66 6.20 -3.62
N LYS A 119 4.88 6.52 -4.05
CA LYS A 119 5.11 7.52 -5.10
C LYS A 119 4.44 7.12 -6.42
N LEU A 120 4.59 5.88 -6.84
CA LEU A 120 3.99 5.41 -8.09
C LEU A 120 2.45 5.44 -8.03
N GLN A 121 1.84 5.06 -6.90
CA GLN A 121 0.39 5.17 -6.70
C GLN A 121 -0.08 6.62 -6.86
N LEU A 122 0.58 7.58 -6.18
CA LEU A 122 0.24 9.00 -6.27
C LEU A 122 0.37 9.54 -7.69
N ILE A 123 1.43 9.15 -8.41
CA ILE A 123 1.64 9.55 -9.81
C ILE A 123 0.53 9.00 -10.71
N ARG A 124 0.26 7.69 -10.64
CA ARG A 124 -0.73 7.03 -11.52
C ARG A 124 -2.16 7.50 -11.24
N LYS A 125 -2.47 7.88 -10.00
CA LYS A 125 -3.76 8.47 -9.62
C LYS A 125 -3.87 9.97 -9.94
N GLY A 126 -2.79 10.64 -10.37
CA GLY A 126 -2.76 12.06 -10.68
C GLY A 126 -2.72 12.95 -9.43
N PHE A 127 -2.27 12.43 -8.29
CA PHE A 127 -2.25 13.15 -7.02
C PHE A 127 -0.91 13.80 -6.71
N PHE A 128 0.18 13.25 -7.24
CA PHE A 128 1.55 13.58 -6.83
C PHE A 128 1.87 15.07 -6.97
N GLU A 129 1.37 15.74 -8.02
CA GLU A 129 1.57 17.17 -8.25
C GLU A 129 0.92 18.09 -7.20
N HIS A 130 -0.03 17.56 -6.42
CA HIS A 130 -0.73 18.28 -5.36
C HIS A 130 -0.21 17.95 -3.95
N ILE A 131 0.76 17.05 -3.82
CA ILE A 131 1.37 16.63 -2.54
C ILE A 131 2.68 17.40 -2.35
N ASP A 132 2.77 18.23 -1.32
CA ASP A 132 3.98 18.97 -1.00
C ASP A 132 5.05 18.10 -0.32
N PHE A 133 4.63 17.16 0.53
CA PHE A 133 5.52 16.27 1.27
C PHE A 133 4.99 14.83 1.26
N MET A 134 5.89 13.88 1.09
CA MET A 134 5.56 12.46 1.15
C MET A 134 6.51 11.75 2.11
N TYR A 135 5.95 11.09 3.12
CA TYR A 135 6.65 10.26 4.09
C TYR A 135 6.18 8.82 4.00
N SER A 136 7.12 7.91 3.95
CA SER A 136 6.93 6.46 3.86
C SER A 136 7.44 5.76 5.13
N ASN A 137 7.24 4.46 5.23
CA ASN A 137 7.84 3.67 6.31
C ASN A 137 9.37 3.66 6.33
N GLN A 138 10.02 4.13 5.26
CA GLN A 138 11.48 4.22 5.14
C GLN A 138 12.04 5.53 5.70
N ASP A 139 11.18 6.48 6.06
CA ASP A 139 11.54 7.80 6.59
C ASP A 139 11.50 7.86 8.11
N VAL A 140 11.08 6.78 8.77
CA VAL A 140 10.90 6.68 10.22
C VAL A 140 11.51 5.39 10.74
N ASN A 141 11.94 5.42 12.03
CA ASN A 141 12.40 4.21 12.71
C ASN A 141 11.22 3.34 13.18
N HIS A 142 10.12 3.97 13.53
CA HIS A 142 8.91 3.32 14.03
C HIS A 142 7.71 3.68 13.16
N PRO A 143 7.26 2.76 12.28
CA PRO A 143 6.10 3.00 11.42
C PRO A 143 4.80 3.10 12.23
N LYS A 144 3.72 3.58 11.58
CA LYS A 144 2.40 3.63 12.22
C LYS A 144 2.02 2.27 12.83
N PRO A 145 1.44 2.25 14.04
CA PRO A 145 0.73 3.33 14.73
C PRO A 145 1.59 4.29 15.55
N ASN A 146 2.92 4.20 15.52
CA ASN A 146 3.77 5.21 16.14
C ASN A 146 3.57 6.56 15.45
N SER A 147 3.62 7.65 16.24
CA SER A 147 3.38 9.01 15.74
C SER A 147 4.60 9.65 15.07
N GLU A 148 5.74 8.95 14.98
CA GLU A 148 6.99 9.49 14.44
C GLU A 148 6.86 10.05 13.01
N ILE A 149 5.93 9.48 12.22
CA ILE A 149 5.74 9.89 10.83
C ILE A 149 4.97 11.22 10.66
N TYR A 150 4.35 11.71 11.74
CA TYR A 150 3.57 12.96 11.79
C TYR A 150 4.39 14.08 12.44
#